data_28279d25ae65333c59bbe73b26ba55ac
#
_entry.id   28279d25ae65333c59bbe73b26ba55ac
#
_cell.length_a   1.000
_cell.length_b   1.000
_cell.length_c   1.000
_cell.angle_alpha   90.00
_cell.angle_beta   90.00
_cell.angle_gamma   90.00
#
_symmetry.space_group_name_H-M   'P 1'
#
loop_
_entity.id
_entity.type
_entity.pdbx_description
1 polymer ?
#
loop_
_entity_poly.entity_id
_entity_poly.type
_entity_poly.pdbx_seq_one_letter_code
_entity_poly.pdbx_strand_id
1 'polypeptide(L)'
;MQTEGLSVDEDGCKVKQLYSTIGYYSTRAEALTALINYNQNPYDIDTANITFAELYEKWSEIHFQTIVPSAVRTIRSAYNHSKPLWNMKMRDIRPNHLEGAINNADVGQSTKQRMKSMYNMMYKYALKLEIVDKDYAQMCDAVKRGKPEIVRIPFSDEEIQMLWDNIDYGFVDMVLIGIYSGWRPQELAILKVSDIDLENNTMFGGLKTDAGRNRCVPIHSKIKGLISARMEQAKTLGSEYLFNDPDCYAGMHMTYDKYRVRWNKICKKLGFSHRPHDTRHTFITLAKEAGMNEYVIKLIVGHAIEDVTEKVYTHRTMEQLHTEIEKIK
;
A
#
# COMPACT_ATOMS: atom_id res chain seq x y z
N MET A 1 34.81 -7.57 -18.51
CA MET A 1 35.88 -6.68 -18.94
C MET A 1 35.88 -6.69 -20.46
N GLN A 2 35.55 -5.59 -21.11
CA GLN A 2 35.69 -5.48 -22.57
C GLN A 2 37.14 -5.11 -22.89
N THR A 3 37.79 -5.91 -23.68
CA THR A 3 39.13 -5.62 -24.20
C THR A 3 39.00 -5.06 -25.63
N GLU A 4 39.60 -3.91 -25.90
CA GLU A 4 39.60 -3.29 -27.21
C GLU A 4 40.76 -3.83 -28.04
N GLY A 5 40.46 -4.41 -29.21
CA GLY A 5 41.44 -4.74 -30.24
C GLY A 5 41.26 -3.82 -31.45
N LEU A 6 42.34 -3.30 -31.99
CA LEU A 6 42.33 -2.55 -33.24
C LEU A 6 42.73 -3.52 -34.37
N SER A 7 41.82 -3.75 -35.33
CA SER A 7 42.13 -4.38 -36.62
C SER A 7 41.99 -3.36 -37.74
N VAL A 8 42.63 -3.62 -38.86
CA VAL A 8 42.54 -2.81 -40.08
C VAL A 8 41.69 -3.61 -41.06
N ASP A 9 40.62 -3.01 -41.62
CA ASP A 9 39.80 -3.62 -42.65
C ASP A 9 40.49 -3.65 -44.03
N GLU A 10 39.82 -4.27 -45.02
CA GLU A 10 40.37 -4.40 -46.39
C GLU A 10 40.61 -3.05 -47.07
N ASP A 11 39.96 -1.97 -46.58
CA ASP A 11 40.11 -0.60 -47.08
C ASP A 11 41.17 0.23 -46.30
N GLY A 12 41.89 -0.40 -45.37
CA GLY A 12 42.93 0.25 -44.56
C GLY A 12 42.40 1.13 -43.43
N CYS A 13 41.11 1.10 -43.14
CA CYS A 13 40.49 1.80 -42.03
C CYS A 13 40.71 1.06 -40.71
N LYS A 14 41.00 1.77 -39.63
CA LYS A 14 41.11 1.19 -38.27
C LYS A 14 39.71 0.84 -37.75
N VAL A 15 39.40 -0.42 -37.66
CA VAL A 15 38.16 -0.92 -37.12
C VAL A 15 38.35 -1.32 -35.64
N LYS A 16 37.55 -0.77 -34.76
CA LYS A 16 37.53 -1.10 -33.34
C LYS A 16 36.75 -2.40 -33.14
N GLN A 17 37.45 -3.49 -32.84
CA GLN A 17 36.78 -4.74 -32.46
C GLN A 17 36.49 -4.74 -30.96
N LEU A 18 35.24 -4.92 -30.61
CA LEU A 18 34.81 -5.11 -29.22
C LEU A 18 34.75 -6.61 -28.93
N TYR A 19 35.54 -7.05 -27.97
CA TYR A 19 35.50 -8.44 -27.49
C TYR A 19 34.71 -8.53 -26.20
N SER A 20 33.78 -9.46 -26.15
CA SER A 20 33.08 -9.84 -24.93
C SER A 20 33.61 -11.16 -24.40
N THR A 21 34.06 -11.20 -23.14
CA THR A 21 34.59 -12.42 -22.54
C THR A 21 33.44 -13.28 -22.05
N ILE A 22 33.26 -14.48 -22.64
CA ILE A 22 32.22 -15.46 -22.28
C ILE A 22 32.48 -16.09 -20.88
N GLY A 23 33.76 -16.32 -20.54
CA GLY A 23 34.17 -16.89 -19.26
C GLY A 23 35.61 -17.37 -19.31
N TYR A 24 36.08 -17.90 -18.17
CA TYR A 24 37.37 -18.57 -18.02
C TYR A 24 37.09 -20.03 -17.70
N TYR A 25 37.77 -20.94 -18.44
CA TYR A 25 37.52 -22.38 -18.38
C TYR A 25 38.81 -23.13 -18.10
N SER A 26 38.71 -24.22 -17.35
CA SER A 26 39.86 -25.04 -16.97
C SER A 26 40.41 -25.88 -18.13
N THR A 27 39.60 -26.20 -19.11
CA THR A 27 39.96 -27.00 -20.28
C THR A 27 39.50 -26.39 -21.59
N ARG A 28 40.18 -26.69 -22.68
CA ARG A 28 39.80 -26.27 -24.03
C ARG A 28 38.42 -26.82 -24.45
N ALA A 29 38.09 -28.03 -24.00
CA ALA A 29 36.79 -28.64 -24.31
C ALA A 29 35.62 -27.91 -23.66
N GLU A 30 35.76 -27.49 -22.41
CA GLU A 30 34.77 -26.66 -21.71
C GLU A 30 34.61 -25.30 -22.38
N ALA A 31 35.72 -24.64 -22.77
CA ALA A 31 35.68 -23.38 -23.48
C ALA A 31 34.96 -23.49 -24.85
N LEU A 32 35.23 -24.58 -25.57
CA LEU A 32 34.58 -24.84 -26.86
C LEU A 32 33.08 -25.10 -26.73
N THR A 33 32.69 -25.86 -25.72
CA THR A 33 31.27 -26.11 -25.42
C THR A 33 30.56 -24.82 -25.05
N ALA A 34 31.18 -23.97 -24.23
CA ALA A 34 30.63 -22.65 -23.87
C ALA A 34 30.54 -21.73 -25.08
N LEU A 35 31.49 -21.76 -26.00
CA LEU A 35 31.45 -20.97 -27.23
C LEU A 35 30.35 -21.46 -28.19
N ILE A 36 30.13 -22.77 -28.30
CA ILE A 36 29.05 -23.33 -29.10
C ILE A 36 27.69 -22.91 -28.54
N ASN A 37 27.50 -23.02 -27.21
CA ASN A 37 26.28 -22.59 -26.53
C ASN A 37 26.04 -21.10 -26.71
N TYR A 38 27.09 -20.28 -26.62
CA TYR A 38 27.01 -18.86 -26.89
C TYR A 38 26.60 -18.53 -28.32
N ASN A 39 27.17 -19.22 -29.31
CA ASN A 39 26.82 -19.01 -30.71
C ASN A 39 25.39 -19.48 -31.05
N GLN A 40 24.86 -20.44 -30.30
CA GLN A 40 23.48 -20.88 -30.43
C GLN A 40 22.48 -19.89 -29.77
N ASN A 41 22.90 -19.17 -28.73
CA ASN A 41 22.09 -18.18 -28.04
C ASN A 41 22.94 -16.95 -27.62
N PRO A 42 23.31 -16.07 -28.57
CA PRO A 42 24.24 -14.94 -28.34
C PRO A 42 23.72 -13.85 -27.40
N TYR A 43 22.45 -13.91 -27.00
CA TYR A 43 21.83 -12.92 -26.09
C TYR A 43 22.06 -13.26 -24.59
N ASP A 44 22.76 -14.35 -24.26
CA ASP A 44 22.72 -14.97 -22.93
C ASP A 44 23.83 -14.49 -21.96
N ILE A 45 24.87 -13.77 -22.43
CA ILE A 45 25.99 -13.40 -21.54
C ILE A 45 25.63 -12.29 -20.56
N ASP A 46 24.89 -11.30 -20.99
CA ASP A 46 24.48 -10.17 -20.13
C ASP A 46 23.42 -10.63 -19.13
N THR A 47 22.54 -11.54 -19.54
CA THR A 47 21.51 -12.11 -18.68
C THR A 47 22.07 -13.12 -17.67
N ALA A 48 23.05 -13.93 -18.05
CA ALA A 48 23.67 -14.92 -17.17
C ALA A 48 24.45 -14.33 -15.99
N ASN A 49 24.88 -13.07 -16.08
CA ASN A 49 25.65 -12.37 -15.05
C ASN A 49 24.87 -11.35 -14.25
N ILE A 50 23.59 -11.15 -14.57
CA ILE A 50 22.77 -10.13 -13.91
C ILE A 50 22.71 -10.37 -12.40
N THR A 51 22.96 -9.33 -11.62
CA THR A 51 22.85 -9.34 -10.18
C THR A 51 21.39 -9.15 -9.72
N PHE A 52 21.15 -9.46 -8.46
CA PHE A 52 19.83 -9.21 -7.84
C PHE A 52 19.43 -7.71 -7.93
N ALA A 53 20.41 -6.81 -7.73
CA ALA A 53 20.16 -5.37 -7.82
C ALA A 53 19.80 -4.94 -9.26
N GLU A 54 20.56 -5.36 -10.25
CA GLU A 54 20.30 -5.05 -11.66
C GLU A 54 18.96 -5.61 -12.14
N LEU A 55 18.61 -6.84 -11.70
CA LEU A 55 17.28 -7.41 -11.98
C LEU A 55 16.18 -6.60 -11.32
N TYR A 56 16.38 -6.16 -10.07
CA TYR A 56 15.40 -5.32 -9.38
C TYR A 56 15.17 -4.00 -10.12
N GLU A 57 16.21 -3.34 -10.59
CA GLU A 57 16.10 -2.09 -11.37
C GLU A 57 15.26 -2.31 -12.63
N LYS A 58 15.63 -3.29 -13.46
CA LYS A 58 14.89 -3.62 -14.69
C LYS A 58 13.43 -4.00 -14.42
N TRP A 59 13.18 -4.82 -13.41
CA TRP A 59 11.84 -5.24 -13.04
C TRP A 59 11.01 -4.08 -12.47
N SER A 60 11.62 -3.29 -11.58
CA SER A 60 10.90 -2.22 -10.88
C SER A 60 10.51 -1.08 -11.81
N GLU A 61 11.33 -0.77 -12.81
CA GLU A 61 11.02 0.26 -13.83
C GLU A 61 9.69 -0.04 -14.54
N ILE A 62 9.46 -1.30 -14.90
CA ILE A 62 8.21 -1.72 -15.54
C ILE A 62 7.07 -1.86 -14.52
N HIS A 63 7.35 -2.55 -13.41
CA HIS A 63 6.31 -2.90 -12.43
C HIS A 63 5.74 -1.67 -11.72
N PHE A 64 6.55 -0.66 -11.43
CA PHE A 64 6.10 0.54 -10.73
C PHE A 64 5.15 1.42 -11.54
N GLN A 65 5.11 1.27 -12.86
CA GLN A 65 4.12 1.92 -13.72
C GLN A 65 2.72 1.35 -13.56
N THR A 66 2.60 0.12 -13.05
CA THR A 66 1.33 -0.61 -12.95
C THR A 66 0.71 -0.58 -11.55
N ILE A 67 1.39 0.00 -10.57
CA ILE A 67 0.97 -0.03 -9.16
C ILE A 67 0.90 1.36 -8.54
N VAL A 68 0.12 1.48 -7.46
CA VAL A 68 -0.05 2.74 -6.73
C VAL A 68 1.22 3.15 -5.95
N PRO A 69 1.48 4.45 -5.72
CA PRO A 69 2.68 4.94 -5.05
C PRO A 69 2.93 4.35 -3.65
N SER A 70 1.87 3.98 -2.92
CA SER A 70 2.00 3.34 -1.61
C SER A 70 2.56 1.92 -1.70
N ALA A 71 2.24 1.16 -2.76
CA ALA A 71 2.80 -0.16 -3.02
C ALA A 71 4.27 -0.04 -3.43
N VAL A 72 4.63 0.95 -4.25
CA VAL A 72 6.03 1.25 -4.60
C VAL A 72 6.88 1.45 -3.34
N ARG A 73 6.42 2.28 -2.39
CA ARG A 73 7.14 2.50 -1.11
C ARG A 73 7.35 1.20 -0.33
N THR A 74 6.35 0.33 -0.33
CA THR A 74 6.42 -0.96 0.37
C THR A 74 7.45 -1.90 -0.27
N ILE A 75 7.50 -1.95 -1.60
CA ILE A 75 8.47 -2.77 -2.35
C ILE A 75 9.88 -2.21 -2.17
N ARG A 76 10.07 -0.90 -2.26
CA ARG A 76 11.37 -0.27 -1.99
C ARG A 76 11.89 -0.56 -0.58
N SER A 77 11.00 -0.54 0.42
CA SER A 77 11.36 -0.92 1.78
C SER A 77 11.82 -2.39 1.84
N ALA A 78 11.10 -3.32 1.21
CA ALA A 78 11.49 -4.73 1.15
C ALA A 78 12.86 -4.92 0.46
N TYR A 79 13.11 -4.21 -0.64
CA TYR A 79 14.39 -4.22 -1.34
C TYR A 79 15.54 -3.72 -0.45
N ASN A 80 15.34 -2.63 0.29
CA ASN A 80 16.35 -2.08 1.19
C ASN A 80 16.75 -3.05 2.31
N HIS A 81 15.86 -3.94 2.72
CA HIS A 81 16.17 -5.01 3.69
C HIS A 81 16.80 -6.25 3.03
N SER A 82 16.93 -6.27 1.70
CA SER A 82 17.52 -7.36 0.93
C SER A 82 18.97 -7.11 0.53
N LYS A 83 19.68 -6.19 1.20
CA LYS A 83 21.08 -5.83 0.90
C LYS A 83 22.04 -7.01 0.74
N PRO A 84 21.96 -8.09 1.56
CA PRO A 84 22.86 -9.23 1.40
C PRO A 84 22.78 -9.91 0.03
N LEU A 85 21.68 -9.71 -0.72
CA LEU A 85 21.48 -10.30 -2.04
C LEU A 85 21.95 -9.40 -3.20
N TRP A 86 22.09 -8.11 -2.98
CA TRP A 86 22.22 -7.10 -4.07
C TRP A 86 23.30 -7.45 -5.09
N ASN A 87 24.49 -7.83 -4.61
CA ASN A 87 25.64 -8.12 -5.47
C ASN A 87 25.73 -9.60 -5.89
N MET A 88 24.78 -10.44 -5.47
CA MET A 88 24.76 -11.84 -5.87
C MET A 88 24.16 -11.96 -7.28
N LYS A 89 24.79 -12.77 -8.13
CA LYS A 89 24.23 -13.09 -9.44
C LYS A 89 22.97 -13.93 -9.27
N MET A 90 21.94 -13.65 -10.04
CA MET A 90 20.66 -14.36 -9.94
C MET A 90 20.80 -15.87 -10.08
N ARG A 91 21.69 -16.33 -10.97
CA ARG A 91 21.98 -17.75 -11.17
C ARG A 91 22.60 -18.45 -9.94
N ASP A 92 23.25 -17.69 -9.04
CA ASP A 92 23.95 -18.23 -7.85
C ASP A 92 23.07 -18.16 -6.60
N ILE A 93 21.97 -17.43 -6.63
CA ILE A 93 21.03 -17.36 -5.51
C ILE A 93 20.27 -18.69 -5.38
N ARG A 94 20.14 -19.15 -4.14
CA ARG A 94 19.42 -20.39 -3.75
C ARG A 94 18.42 -20.06 -2.65
N PRO A 95 17.46 -20.96 -2.34
CA PRO A 95 16.45 -20.71 -1.31
C PRO A 95 17.05 -20.26 0.03
N ASN A 96 18.14 -20.88 0.48
CA ASN A 96 18.80 -20.53 1.74
C ASN A 96 19.32 -19.08 1.78
N HIS A 97 19.74 -18.50 0.64
CA HIS A 97 20.16 -17.10 0.57
C HIS A 97 18.97 -16.16 0.74
N LEU A 98 17.85 -16.48 0.09
CA LEU A 98 16.60 -15.69 0.18
C LEU A 98 16.02 -15.77 1.60
N GLU A 99 15.94 -16.95 2.17
CA GLU A 99 15.48 -17.19 3.54
C GLU A 99 16.40 -16.56 4.57
N GLY A 100 17.72 -16.66 4.35
CA GLY A 100 18.72 -15.99 5.18
C GLY A 100 18.53 -14.48 5.20
N ALA A 101 18.30 -13.84 4.05
CA ALA A 101 18.02 -12.42 3.96
C ALA A 101 16.72 -12.05 4.68
N ILE A 102 15.65 -12.85 4.55
CA ILE A 102 14.38 -12.63 5.25
C ILE A 102 14.54 -12.81 6.76
N ASN A 103 15.16 -13.91 7.20
CA ASN A 103 15.22 -14.28 8.61
C ASN A 103 16.12 -13.32 9.41
N ASN A 104 17.23 -12.89 8.83
CA ASN A 104 18.20 -11.99 9.46
C ASN A 104 17.81 -10.51 9.37
N ALA A 105 16.76 -10.14 8.62
CA ALA A 105 16.27 -8.78 8.60
C ALA A 105 15.67 -8.39 9.96
N ASP A 106 16.19 -7.32 10.56
CA ASP A 106 15.66 -6.76 11.81
C ASP A 106 14.39 -5.94 11.53
N VAL A 107 13.32 -6.64 11.21
CA VAL A 107 12.00 -6.06 10.88
C VAL A 107 10.86 -6.99 11.30
N GLY A 108 9.67 -6.42 11.48
CA GLY A 108 8.46 -7.19 11.80
C GLY A 108 8.04 -8.16 10.69
N GLN A 109 7.27 -9.19 11.07
CA GLN A 109 6.83 -10.27 10.17
C GLN A 109 6.12 -9.77 8.91
N SER A 110 5.36 -8.67 9.00
CA SER A 110 4.70 -8.06 7.85
C SER A 110 5.71 -7.59 6.78
N THR A 111 6.84 -7.01 7.19
CA THR A 111 7.90 -6.60 6.26
C THR A 111 8.61 -7.82 5.67
N LYS A 112 8.88 -8.85 6.47
CA LYS A 112 9.43 -10.13 6.01
C LYS A 112 8.53 -10.79 4.94
N GLN A 113 7.21 -10.77 5.14
CA GLN A 113 6.25 -11.23 4.13
C GLN A 113 6.32 -10.40 2.83
N ARG A 114 6.54 -9.08 2.94
CA ARG A 114 6.72 -8.20 1.78
C ARG A 114 8.01 -8.50 1.02
N MET A 115 9.11 -8.82 1.72
CA MET A 115 10.36 -9.29 1.09
C MET A 115 10.10 -10.56 0.28
N LYS A 116 9.47 -11.57 0.89
CA LYS A 116 9.09 -12.82 0.20
C LYS A 116 8.20 -12.56 -1.03
N SER A 117 7.19 -11.69 -0.89
CA SER A 117 6.31 -11.32 -2.00
C SER A 117 7.06 -10.65 -3.15
N MET A 118 7.99 -9.74 -2.83
CA MET A 118 8.86 -9.11 -3.83
C MET A 118 9.74 -10.14 -4.54
N TYR A 119 10.37 -11.08 -3.80
CA TYR A 119 11.18 -12.13 -4.40
C TYR A 119 10.37 -12.99 -5.37
N ASN A 120 9.15 -13.39 -5.00
CA ASN A 120 8.26 -14.14 -5.90
C ASN A 120 7.96 -13.37 -7.21
N MET A 121 7.73 -12.05 -7.12
CA MET A 121 7.48 -11.23 -8.31
C MET A 121 8.74 -11.10 -9.18
N MET A 122 9.91 -10.89 -8.58
CA MET A 122 11.18 -10.79 -9.29
C MET A 122 11.57 -12.12 -9.95
N TYR A 123 11.37 -13.26 -9.27
CA TYR A 123 11.66 -14.58 -9.86
C TYR A 123 10.72 -14.94 -11.01
N LYS A 124 9.45 -14.58 -10.94
CA LYS A 124 8.53 -14.71 -12.08
C LYS A 124 9.00 -13.90 -13.29
N TYR A 125 9.51 -12.70 -13.05
CA TYR A 125 10.08 -11.87 -14.11
C TYR A 125 11.38 -12.47 -14.66
N ALA A 126 12.27 -12.96 -13.79
CA ALA A 126 13.51 -13.60 -14.17
C ALA A 126 13.29 -14.89 -15.00
N LEU A 127 12.30 -15.71 -14.63
CA LEU A 127 11.89 -16.88 -15.40
C LEU A 127 11.35 -16.50 -16.78
N LYS A 128 10.53 -15.45 -16.86
CA LYS A 128 10.00 -14.98 -18.14
C LYS A 128 11.09 -14.53 -19.12
N LEU A 129 12.21 -14.04 -18.58
CA LEU A 129 13.37 -13.60 -19.34
C LEU A 129 14.46 -14.66 -19.45
N GLU A 130 14.19 -15.90 -19.04
CA GLU A 130 15.14 -17.02 -19.05
C GLU A 130 16.48 -16.74 -18.32
N ILE A 131 16.46 -15.79 -17.36
CA ILE A 131 17.62 -15.44 -16.51
C ILE A 131 17.89 -16.55 -15.50
N VAL A 132 16.87 -17.27 -15.07
CA VAL A 132 16.92 -18.41 -14.15
C VAL A 132 16.04 -19.55 -14.65
N ASP A 133 16.44 -20.78 -14.37
CA ASP A 133 15.69 -21.98 -14.78
C ASP A 133 14.63 -22.41 -13.75
N LYS A 134 14.70 -21.88 -12.51
CA LYS A 134 13.84 -22.30 -11.40
C LYS A 134 13.42 -21.09 -10.55
N ASP A 135 12.18 -21.13 -10.05
CA ASP A 135 11.68 -20.15 -9.08
C ASP A 135 12.11 -20.55 -7.66
N TYR A 136 13.32 -20.15 -7.28
CA TYR A 136 13.80 -20.39 -5.92
C TYR A 136 13.05 -19.59 -4.85
N ALA A 137 12.43 -18.47 -5.24
CA ALA A 137 11.60 -17.75 -4.30
C ALA A 137 10.33 -18.53 -3.94
N GLN A 138 9.72 -19.24 -4.88
CA GLN A 138 8.57 -20.10 -4.59
C GLN A 138 8.93 -21.32 -3.72
N MET A 139 10.16 -21.80 -3.82
CA MET A 139 10.66 -22.93 -3.03
C MET A 139 10.95 -22.57 -1.56
N CYS A 140 11.10 -21.27 -1.23
CA CYS A 140 11.33 -20.86 0.15
C CYS A 140 10.10 -21.09 1.02
N ASP A 141 10.29 -21.35 2.29
CA ASP A 141 9.22 -21.48 3.28
C ASP A 141 8.35 -20.23 3.36
N ALA A 142 7.08 -20.46 3.70
CA ALA A 142 6.16 -19.36 3.94
C ALA A 142 6.55 -18.59 5.21
N VAL A 143 6.66 -17.28 5.11
CA VAL A 143 6.86 -16.44 6.29
C VAL A 143 5.61 -16.51 7.16
N LYS A 144 5.73 -17.11 8.34
CA LYS A 144 4.61 -17.25 9.30
C LYS A 144 4.05 -15.88 9.64
N ARG A 145 2.72 -15.76 9.65
CA ARG A 145 2.07 -14.57 10.19
C ARG A 145 2.35 -14.51 11.68
N GLY A 146 3.02 -13.46 12.13
CA GLY A 146 3.10 -13.17 13.56
C GLY A 146 1.71 -12.89 14.14
N LYS A 147 1.55 -13.07 15.45
CA LYS A 147 0.37 -12.51 16.14
C LYS A 147 0.35 -11.01 15.87
N PRO A 148 -0.83 -10.38 15.70
CA PRO A 148 -0.91 -8.93 15.57
C PRO A 148 -0.25 -8.30 16.80
N GLU A 149 0.84 -7.57 16.60
CA GLU A 149 1.51 -6.80 17.68
C GLU A 149 0.63 -5.68 18.21
N ILE A 150 -0.39 -5.31 17.44
CA ILE A 150 -1.29 -4.20 17.72
C ILE A 150 -2.68 -4.77 17.93
N VAL A 151 -3.11 -4.83 19.17
CA VAL A 151 -4.52 -5.00 19.52
C VAL A 151 -5.20 -3.66 19.24
N ARG A 152 -6.21 -3.67 18.35
CA ARG A 152 -7.02 -2.50 18.09
C ARG A 152 -8.14 -2.48 19.11
N ILE A 153 -8.18 -1.41 19.88
CA ILE A 153 -9.19 -1.20 20.94
C ILE A 153 -10.13 -0.12 20.42
N PRO A 154 -11.46 -0.36 20.36
CA PRO A 154 -12.42 0.69 20.08
C PRO A 154 -12.43 1.73 21.21
N PHE A 155 -12.86 2.94 20.92
CA PHE A 155 -13.13 3.94 21.97
C PHE A 155 -14.25 3.44 22.88
N SER A 156 -14.07 3.63 24.19
CA SER A 156 -15.14 3.36 25.16
C SER A 156 -16.19 4.49 25.14
N ASP A 157 -17.33 4.25 25.77
CA ASP A 157 -18.39 5.25 25.87
C ASP A 157 -17.92 6.51 26.64
N GLU A 158 -17.11 6.30 27.68
CA GLU A 158 -16.50 7.39 28.47
C GLU A 158 -15.52 8.21 27.62
N GLU A 159 -14.72 7.55 26.77
CA GLU A 159 -13.79 8.23 25.87
C GLU A 159 -14.54 9.01 24.76
N ILE A 160 -15.64 8.45 24.26
CA ILE A 160 -16.52 9.14 23.29
C ILE A 160 -17.16 10.36 23.97
N GLN A 161 -17.65 10.23 25.20
CA GLN A 161 -18.19 11.35 25.96
C GLN A 161 -17.12 12.42 26.21
N MET A 162 -15.91 12.03 26.56
CA MET A 162 -14.78 12.96 26.72
C MET A 162 -14.45 13.71 25.42
N LEU A 163 -14.60 13.09 24.25
CA LEU A 163 -14.47 13.79 22.97
C LEU A 163 -15.59 14.83 22.80
N TRP A 164 -16.84 14.52 23.14
CA TRP A 164 -17.94 15.48 23.09
C TRP A 164 -17.74 16.65 24.05
N ASP A 165 -17.27 16.39 25.26
CA ASP A 165 -16.99 17.43 26.27
C ASP A 165 -15.81 18.35 25.88
N ASN A 166 -14.98 17.92 24.94
CA ASN A 166 -13.85 18.70 24.41
C ASN A 166 -14.01 19.04 22.92
N ILE A 167 -15.25 19.20 22.44
CA ILE A 167 -15.53 19.45 21.02
C ILE A 167 -14.84 20.69 20.45
N ASP A 168 -14.63 21.72 21.27
CA ASP A 168 -13.97 22.96 20.88
C ASP A 168 -12.45 22.82 20.70
N TYR A 169 -11.88 21.71 21.13
CA TYR A 169 -10.45 21.46 20.90
C TYR A 169 -10.23 21.02 19.45
N GLY A 170 -9.28 21.69 18.79
CA GLY A 170 -9.09 21.58 17.35
C GLY A 170 -9.01 20.13 16.81
N PHE A 171 -9.88 19.81 15.86
CA PHE A 171 -10.01 18.53 15.17
C PHE A 171 -10.58 17.34 15.98
N VAL A 172 -11.12 17.58 17.18
CA VAL A 172 -11.90 16.57 17.91
C VAL A 172 -13.17 16.19 17.14
N ASP A 173 -13.79 17.15 16.50
CA ASP A 173 -14.93 16.92 15.59
C ASP A 173 -14.60 15.94 14.45
N MET A 174 -13.39 16.00 13.89
CA MET A 174 -12.94 15.02 12.87
C MET A 174 -12.85 13.59 13.43
N VAL A 175 -12.46 13.44 14.71
CA VAL A 175 -12.45 12.14 15.39
C VAL A 175 -13.88 11.61 15.53
N LEU A 176 -14.81 12.44 16.03
CA LEU A 176 -16.22 12.09 16.18
C LEU A 176 -16.89 11.77 14.83
N ILE A 177 -16.63 12.57 13.80
CA ILE A 177 -17.12 12.27 12.44
C ILE A 177 -16.60 10.92 11.97
N GLY A 178 -15.33 10.59 12.24
CA GLY A 178 -14.76 9.28 11.93
C GLY A 178 -15.43 8.12 12.68
N ILE A 179 -15.78 8.32 13.96
CA ILE A 179 -16.46 7.32 14.82
C ILE A 179 -17.89 7.06 14.32
N TYR A 180 -18.66 8.10 13.96
CA TYR A 180 -20.06 7.95 13.57
C TYR A 180 -20.31 7.78 12.06
N SER A 181 -19.25 7.72 11.24
CA SER A 181 -19.36 7.51 9.79
C SER A 181 -18.58 6.28 9.27
N GLY A 182 -17.62 5.79 10.05
CA GLY A 182 -16.78 4.66 9.65
C GLY A 182 -15.84 4.93 8.47
N TRP A 183 -15.60 6.19 8.08
CA TRP A 183 -14.62 6.55 7.06
C TRP A 183 -13.21 6.08 7.41
N ARG A 184 -12.41 5.75 6.39
CA ARG A 184 -10.97 5.61 6.63
C ARG A 184 -10.36 6.99 6.89
N PRO A 185 -9.44 7.16 7.84
CA PRO A 185 -8.89 8.47 8.19
C PRO A 185 -8.33 9.26 7.01
N GLN A 186 -7.70 8.59 6.05
CA GLN A 186 -7.18 9.24 4.85
C GLN A 186 -8.30 9.70 3.90
N GLU A 187 -9.37 8.93 3.78
CA GLU A 187 -10.54 9.28 2.95
C GLU A 187 -11.27 10.47 3.55
N LEU A 188 -11.45 10.48 4.88
CA LEU A 188 -12.06 11.60 5.60
C LEU A 188 -11.22 12.88 5.47
N ALA A 189 -9.89 12.77 5.56
CA ALA A 189 -8.99 13.91 5.47
C ALA A 189 -9.06 14.68 4.14
N ILE A 190 -9.46 14.01 3.06
CA ILE A 190 -9.54 14.57 1.70
C ILE A 190 -10.99 14.65 1.18
N LEU A 191 -11.98 14.48 2.05
CA LEU A 191 -13.38 14.57 1.67
C LEU A 191 -13.70 15.97 1.17
N LYS A 192 -14.30 16.07 -0.01
CA LYS A 192 -14.66 17.35 -0.61
C LYS A 192 -16.03 17.83 -0.13
N VAL A 193 -16.17 19.13 -0.06
CA VAL A 193 -17.48 19.77 0.26
C VAL A 193 -18.52 19.43 -0.80
N SER A 194 -18.12 19.34 -2.08
CA SER A 194 -19.00 18.93 -3.19
C SER A 194 -19.54 17.50 -3.08
N ASP A 195 -18.90 16.67 -2.27
CA ASP A 195 -19.27 15.26 -2.10
C ASP A 195 -20.20 15.06 -0.89
N ILE A 196 -20.69 16.16 -0.30
CA ILE A 196 -21.55 16.16 0.88
C ILE A 196 -22.90 16.77 0.53
N ASP A 197 -23.95 16.02 0.76
CA ASP A 197 -25.33 16.43 0.60
C ASP A 197 -26.03 16.44 1.97
N LEU A 198 -26.19 17.64 2.55
CA LEU A 198 -26.88 17.84 3.83
C LEU A 198 -28.39 17.71 3.73
N GLU A 199 -28.98 17.87 2.54
CA GLU A 199 -30.43 17.72 2.34
C GLU A 199 -30.80 16.25 2.40
N ASN A 200 -30.05 15.41 1.67
CA ASN A 200 -30.20 13.96 1.66
C ASN A 200 -29.38 13.24 2.75
N ASN A 201 -28.66 13.97 3.61
CA ASN A 201 -27.81 13.45 4.68
C ASN A 201 -26.83 12.36 4.20
N THR A 202 -26.05 12.65 3.15
CA THR A 202 -25.12 11.71 2.54
C THR A 202 -23.74 12.30 2.31
N MET A 203 -22.74 11.45 2.32
CA MET A 203 -21.36 11.74 1.92
C MET A 203 -20.91 10.70 0.89
N PHE A 204 -20.27 11.15 -0.18
CA PHE A 204 -19.73 10.31 -1.24
C PHE A 204 -18.20 10.30 -1.22
N GLY A 205 -17.58 9.17 -1.55
CA GLY A 205 -16.13 9.11 -1.66
C GLY A 205 -15.55 7.70 -1.49
N GLY A 206 -14.25 7.66 -1.23
CA GLY A 206 -13.48 6.43 -1.04
C GLY A 206 -12.37 6.25 -2.05
N LEU A 207 -11.23 5.66 -1.63
CA LEU A 207 -10.00 5.66 -2.42
C LEU A 207 -9.41 4.28 -2.69
N LYS A 208 -9.53 3.33 -1.76
CA LYS A 208 -8.52 2.27 -1.64
C LYS A 208 -8.88 0.95 -2.32
N THR A 209 -10.13 0.63 -2.43
CA THR A 209 -10.61 -0.67 -2.97
C THR A 209 -11.78 -0.44 -3.90
N ASP A 210 -12.03 -1.34 -4.84
CA ASP A 210 -13.17 -1.20 -5.75
C ASP A 210 -14.50 -1.16 -4.97
N ALA A 211 -14.64 -1.94 -3.89
CA ALA A 211 -15.79 -1.89 -2.98
C ALA A 211 -15.85 -0.61 -2.14
N GLY A 212 -14.73 0.08 -1.97
CA GLY A 212 -14.65 1.32 -1.19
C GLY A 212 -14.70 2.59 -2.00
N ARG A 213 -14.51 2.52 -3.33
CA ARG A 213 -14.59 3.69 -4.22
C ARG A 213 -16.03 4.10 -4.45
N ASN A 214 -16.24 5.42 -4.52
CA ASN A 214 -17.56 6.01 -4.85
C ASN A 214 -18.71 5.45 -3.99
N ARG A 215 -18.43 5.10 -2.72
CA ARG A 215 -19.46 4.64 -1.82
C ARG A 215 -20.23 5.82 -1.24
N CYS A 216 -21.50 5.61 -1.01
CA CYS A 216 -22.34 6.54 -0.29
C CYS A 216 -22.38 6.15 1.19
N VAL A 217 -22.10 7.11 2.06
CA VAL A 217 -22.12 6.95 3.53
C VAL A 217 -23.19 7.88 4.07
N PRO A 218 -24.22 7.36 4.77
CA PRO A 218 -25.23 8.21 5.40
C PRO A 218 -24.61 9.03 6.55
N ILE A 219 -25.11 10.24 6.75
CA ILE A 219 -24.71 11.12 7.84
C ILE A 219 -25.57 10.80 9.06
N HIS A 220 -24.94 10.34 10.13
CA HIS A 220 -25.60 10.15 11.42
C HIS A 220 -26.03 11.51 12.01
N SER A 221 -27.19 11.57 12.64
CA SER A 221 -27.78 12.82 13.19
C SER A 221 -26.83 13.53 14.16
N LYS A 222 -26.11 12.82 15.02
CA LYS A 222 -25.14 13.38 15.98
C LYS A 222 -24.02 14.21 15.35
N ILE A 223 -23.59 13.86 14.14
CA ILE A 223 -22.44 14.54 13.48
C ILE A 223 -22.87 15.53 12.39
N LYS A 224 -24.16 15.62 12.05
CA LYS A 224 -24.65 16.52 11.01
C LYS A 224 -24.26 17.97 11.28
N GLY A 225 -24.42 18.45 12.52
CA GLY A 225 -24.03 19.79 12.92
C GLY A 225 -22.54 20.06 12.80
N LEU A 226 -21.71 19.07 13.12
CA LEU A 226 -20.23 19.17 12.99
C LEU A 226 -19.82 19.28 11.52
N ILE A 227 -20.44 18.50 10.64
CA ILE A 227 -20.18 18.54 9.20
C ILE A 227 -20.63 19.90 8.64
N SER A 228 -21.82 20.39 8.99
CA SER A 228 -22.31 21.68 8.57
C SER A 228 -21.37 22.83 8.96
N ALA A 229 -20.89 22.84 10.20
CA ALA A 229 -19.92 23.84 10.67
C ALA A 229 -18.60 23.80 9.89
N ARG A 230 -18.10 22.60 9.55
CA ARG A 230 -16.89 22.44 8.72
C ARG A 230 -17.12 22.89 7.28
N MET A 231 -18.29 22.66 6.70
CA MET A 231 -18.64 23.15 5.36
C MET A 231 -18.66 24.70 5.32
N GLU A 232 -19.22 25.36 6.32
CA GLU A 232 -19.19 26.82 6.41
C GLU A 232 -17.77 27.36 6.60
N GLN A 233 -16.95 26.68 7.41
CA GLN A 233 -15.53 27.01 7.53
C GLN A 233 -14.79 26.87 6.19
N ALA A 234 -14.99 25.76 5.48
CA ALA A 234 -14.40 25.53 4.17
C ALA A 234 -14.81 26.62 3.16
N LYS A 235 -16.09 27.00 3.15
CA LYS A 235 -16.61 28.08 2.31
C LYS A 235 -15.92 29.41 2.63
N THR A 236 -15.80 29.76 3.90
CA THR A 236 -15.12 31.00 4.35
C THR A 236 -13.64 31.01 3.91
N LEU A 237 -12.97 29.85 3.92
CA LEU A 237 -11.58 29.70 3.48
C LEU A 237 -11.41 29.55 1.96
N GLY A 238 -12.51 29.48 1.20
CA GLY A 238 -12.47 29.18 -0.23
C GLY A 238 -11.90 27.81 -0.56
N SER A 239 -12.09 26.83 0.32
CA SER A 239 -11.54 25.48 0.18
C SER A 239 -12.54 24.51 -0.41
N GLU A 240 -12.06 23.61 -1.27
CA GLU A 240 -12.85 22.48 -1.78
C GLU A 240 -13.01 21.34 -0.76
N TYR A 241 -12.22 21.31 0.32
CA TYR A 241 -12.14 20.20 1.26
C TYR A 241 -12.84 20.49 2.57
N LEU A 242 -13.51 19.47 3.13
CA LEU A 242 -14.23 19.60 4.40
C LEU A 242 -13.26 19.94 5.55
N PHE A 243 -12.11 19.28 5.58
CA PHE A 243 -11.10 19.49 6.61
C PHE A 243 -9.91 20.26 6.05
N ASN A 244 -9.67 21.42 6.63
CA ASN A 244 -8.60 22.32 6.24
C ASN A 244 -7.63 22.48 7.40
N ASP A 245 -6.35 22.53 7.08
CA ASP A 245 -5.32 22.95 8.01
C ASP A 245 -4.67 24.20 7.42
N PRO A 246 -4.87 25.39 8.01
CA PRO A 246 -4.31 26.64 7.51
C PRO A 246 -2.78 26.63 7.47
N ASP A 247 -2.13 25.77 8.30
CA ASP A 247 -0.69 25.56 8.27
C ASP A 247 -0.25 24.55 7.19
N CYS A 248 -1.19 24.06 6.36
CA CYS A 248 -0.88 23.06 5.34
C CYS A 248 -0.21 23.69 4.12
N TYR A 249 1.03 23.29 3.85
CA TYR A 249 1.82 23.82 2.75
C TYR A 249 1.27 23.44 1.35
N ALA A 250 0.53 22.36 1.23
CA ALA A 250 -0.03 21.86 -0.02
C ALA A 250 -1.40 22.46 -0.37
N GLY A 251 -1.70 23.67 0.08
CA GLY A 251 -2.99 24.30 -0.08
C GLY A 251 -3.93 24.04 1.10
N MET A 252 -5.22 24.06 0.86
CA MET A 252 -6.22 24.03 1.95
C MET A 252 -6.68 22.63 2.36
N HIS A 253 -6.18 21.56 1.75
CA HIS A 253 -6.56 20.21 2.16
C HIS A 253 -5.67 19.67 3.28
N MET A 254 -6.25 18.83 4.12
CA MET A 254 -5.49 18.12 5.14
C MET A 254 -4.82 16.86 4.57
N THR A 255 -3.50 16.74 4.71
CA THR A 255 -2.82 15.47 4.42
C THR A 255 -2.99 14.50 5.60
N TYR A 256 -2.86 13.21 5.33
CA TYR A 256 -2.91 12.20 6.39
C TYR A 256 -1.84 12.40 7.47
N ASP A 257 -0.63 12.84 7.09
CA ASP A 257 0.44 13.11 8.06
C ASP A 257 0.11 14.31 8.95
N LYS A 258 -0.49 15.37 8.39
CA LYS A 258 -0.99 16.51 9.16
C LYS A 258 -2.10 16.10 10.11
N TYR A 259 -3.06 15.28 9.65
CA TYR A 259 -4.09 14.72 10.51
C TYR A 259 -3.49 13.92 11.66
N ARG A 260 -2.48 13.06 11.40
CA ARG A 260 -1.79 12.30 12.42
C ARG A 260 -1.12 13.17 13.49
N VAL A 261 -0.57 14.31 13.08
CA VAL A 261 -0.01 15.29 14.05
C VAL A 261 -1.11 15.86 14.95
N ARG A 262 -2.27 16.24 14.38
CA ARG A 262 -3.42 16.74 15.16
C ARG A 262 -3.97 15.64 16.08
N TRP A 263 -4.11 14.43 15.56
CA TRP A 263 -4.49 13.25 16.32
C TRP A 263 -3.60 13.04 17.56
N ASN A 264 -2.30 13.06 17.40
CA ASN A 264 -1.36 12.89 18.50
C ASN A 264 -1.50 13.99 19.57
N LYS A 265 -1.83 15.23 19.16
CA LYS A 265 -2.11 16.31 20.10
C LYS A 265 -3.39 16.05 20.90
N ILE A 266 -4.46 15.57 20.26
CA ILE A 266 -5.72 15.17 20.92
C ILE A 266 -5.45 14.04 21.91
N CYS A 267 -4.81 12.97 21.46
CA CYS A 267 -4.48 11.82 22.31
C CYS A 267 -3.66 12.23 23.54
N LYS A 268 -2.64 13.08 23.34
CA LYS A 268 -1.84 13.59 24.45
C LYS A 268 -2.65 14.43 25.44
N LYS A 269 -3.56 15.29 24.94
CA LYS A 269 -4.40 16.15 25.78
C LYS A 269 -5.40 15.34 26.60
N LEU A 270 -6.04 14.34 25.97
CA LEU A 270 -7.13 13.57 26.57
C LEU A 270 -6.66 12.25 27.22
N GLY A 271 -5.36 11.94 27.15
CA GLY A 271 -4.81 10.73 27.75
C GLY A 271 -5.10 9.45 26.96
N PHE A 272 -5.47 9.54 25.68
CA PHE A 272 -5.82 8.39 24.85
C PHE A 272 -4.60 7.67 24.28
N SER A 273 -4.74 6.35 24.09
CA SER A 273 -3.76 5.49 23.43
C SER A 273 -4.28 4.90 22.13
N HIS A 274 -5.06 5.68 21.38
CA HIS A 274 -5.67 5.26 20.11
C HIS A 274 -4.86 5.68 18.89
N ARG A 275 -5.15 5.04 17.77
CA ARG A 275 -4.63 5.37 16.44
C ARG A 275 -5.76 5.88 15.55
N PRO A 276 -5.48 6.66 14.50
CA PRO A 276 -6.54 7.21 13.63
C PRO A 276 -7.51 6.17 13.08
N HIS A 277 -7.05 4.96 12.79
CA HIS A 277 -7.91 3.87 12.31
C HIS A 277 -8.86 3.29 13.36
N ASP A 278 -8.66 3.58 14.64
CA ASP A 278 -9.50 3.06 15.71
C ASP A 278 -10.89 3.72 15.71
N THR A 279 -11.04 4.94 15.14
CA THR A 279 -12.38 5.54 14.88
C THR A 279 -13.27 4.61 14.06
N ARG A 280 -12.74 4.06 12.97
CA ARG A 280 -13.47 3.15 12.11
C ARG A 280 -13.72 1.78 12.79
N HIS A 281 -12.80 1.30 13.62
CA HIS A 281 -13.03 0.11 14.43
C HIS A 281 -14.14 0.35 15.43
N THR A 282 -14.17 1.51 16.07
CA THR A 282 -15.24 1.93 16.98
C THR A 282 -16.58 1.96 16.27
N PHE A 283 -16.66 2.59 15.07
CA PHE A 283 -17.88 2.55 14.26
C PHE A 283 -18.39 1.12 14.06
N ILE A 284 -17.53 0.19 13.63
CA ILE A 284 -17.92 -1.20 13.37
C ILE A 284 -18.39 -1.88 14.65
N THR A 285 -17.75 -1.62 15.78
CA THR A 285 -18.13 -2.18 17.08
C THR A 285 -19.49 -1.66 17.52
N LEU A 286 -19.67 -0.34 17.54
CA LEU A 286 -20.96 0.31 17.89
C LEU A 286 -22.09 -0.15 16.96
N ALA A 287 -21.81 -0.25 15.65
CA ALA A 287 -22.79 -0.72 14.68
C ALA A 287 -23.25 -2.16 14.95
N LYS A 288 -22.32 -3.05 15.32
CA LYS A 288 -22.64 -4.45 15.69
C LYS A 288 -23.41 -4.53 17.01
N GLU A 289 -23.01 -3.77 18.02
CA GLU A 289 -23.67 -3.70 19.32
C GLU A 289 -25.09 -3.14 19.20
N ALA A 290 -25.29 -2.15 18.30
CA ALA A 290 -26.60 -1.59 17.99
C ALA A 290 -27.49 -2.52 17.13
N GLY A 291 -27.00 -3.69 16.73
CA GLY A 291 -27.74 -4.64 15.89
C GLY A 291 -27.97 -4.14 14.46
N MET A 292 -27.04 -3.34 13.90
CA MET A 292 -27.10 -2.97 12.50
C MET A 292 -26.92 -4.20 11.60
N ASN A 293 -27.60 -4.19 10.45
CA ASN A 293 -27.43 -5.22 9.44
C ASN A 293 -25.98 -5.30 8.95
N GLU A 294 -25.37 -6.48 9.00
CA GLU A 294 -23.94 -6.67 8.67
C GLU A 294 -23.59 -6.27 7.24
N TYR A 295 -24.51 -6.50 6.30
CA TYR A 295 -24.32 -6.07 4.91
C TYR A 295 -24.29 -4.55 4.80
N VAL A 296 -25.15 -3.83 5.53
CA VAL A 296 -25.14 -2.36 5.58
C VAL A 296 -23.83 -1.85 6.17
N ILE A 297 -23.35 -2.47 7.25
CA ILE A 297 -22.04 -2.13 7.82
C ILE A 297 -20.94 -2.27 6.75
N LYS A 298 -20.92 -3.40 6.01
CA LYS A 298 -19.93 -3.62 4.92
C LYS A 298 -20.01 -2.56 3.83
N LEU A 299 -21.23 -2.15 3.43
CA LEU A 299 -21.44 -1.08 2.43
C LEU A 299 -20.89 0.27 2.94
N ILE A 300 -21.27 0.69 4.14
CA ILE A 300 -20.84 1.96 4.73
C ILE A 300 -19.32 2.01 4.87
N VAL A 301 -18.70 0.97 5.40
CA VAL A 301 -17.26 0.94 5.58
C VAL A 301 -16.48 0.60 4.29
N GLY A 302 -17.10 0.14 3.22
CA GLY A 302 -16.45 -0.25 1.96
C GLY A 302 -15.55 -1.45 2.14
N HIS A 303 -16.06 -2.52 2.74
CA HIS A 303 -15.45 -3.85 2.75
C HIS A 303 -15.92 -4.66 1.53
N ALA A 304 -15.04 -5.51 1.01
CA ALA A 304 -15.44 -6.43 -0.05
C ALA A 304 -16.56 -7.36 0.47
N ILE A 305 -17.56 -7.57 -0.38
CA ILE A 305 -18.66 -8.48 -0.13
C ILE A 305 -18.35 -9.71 -0.97
N GLU A 306 -18.02 -10.81 -0.30
CA GLU A 306 -17.64 -12.08 -0.94
C GLU A 306 -18.87 -12.89 -1.35
N ASP A 307 -19.99 -12.72 -0.64
CA ASP A 307 -21.22 -13.40 -0.96
C ASP A 307 -21.86 -12.85 -2.23
N VAL A 308 -21.97 -13.71 -3.24
CA VAL A 308 -22.54 -13.37 -4.56
C VAL A 308 -24.01 -13.00 -4.44
N THR A 309 -24.76 -13.70 -3.56
CA THR A 309 -26.18 -13.46 -3.34
C THR A 309 -26.40 -12.06 -2.76
N GLU A 310 -25.65 -11.70 -1.75
CA GLU A 310 -25.70 -10.37 -1.14
C GLU A 310 -25.26 -9.27 -2.14
N LYS A 311 -24.25 -9.53 -2.95
CA LYS A 311 -23.72 -8.56 -3.90
C LYS A 311 -24.65 -8.30 -5.10
N VAL A 312 -25.30 -9.33 -5.61
CA VAL A 312 -26.08 -9.27 -6.86
C VAL A 312 -27.56 -8.99 -6.58
N TYR A 313 -28.13 -9.59 -5.53
CA TYR A 313 -29.57 -9.58 -5.29
C TYR A 313 -30.03 -8.61 -4.21
N THR A 314 -29.10 -8.03 -3.42
CA THR A 314 -29.46 -7.15 -2.32
C THR A 314 -29.10 -5.71 -2.64
N HIS A 315 -30.07 -4.93 -3.14
CA HIS A 315 -29.95 -3.48 -3.28
C HIS A 315 -30.54 -2.81 -2.03
N ARG A 316 -29.72 -2.11 -1.27
CA ARG A 316 -30.19 -1.31 -0.12
C ARG A 316 -30.48 0.13 -0.58
N THR A 317 -31.65 0.62 -0.19
CA THR A 317 -32.00 2.03 -0.45
C THR A 317 -31.26 2.95 0.53
N MET A 318 -31.12 4.21 0.18
CA MET A 318 -30.54 5.21 1.09
C MET A 318 -31.32 5.33 2.39
N GLU A 319 -32.64 5.20 2.34
CA GLU A 319 -33.50 5.20 3.52
C GLU A 319 -33.16 4.07 4.48
N GLN A 320 -32.87 2.86 3.96
CA GLN A 320 -32.44 1.73 4.78
C GLN A 320 -31.06 1.98 5.41
N LEU A 321 -30.11 2.61 4.67
CA LEU A 321 -28.81 2.96 5.22
C LEU A 321 -28.95 4.01 6.34
N HIS A 322 -29.82 4.99 6.18
CA HIS A 322 -30.12 5.99 7.21
C HIS A 322 -30.76 5.36 8.45
N THR A 323 -31.77 4.52 8.25
CA THR A 323 -32.43 3.80 9.36
C THR A 323 -31.43 2.97 10.15
N GLU A 324 -30.50 2.31 9.46
CA GLU A 324 -29.50 1.46 10.11
C GLU A 324 -28.46 2.29 10.88
N ILE A 325 -27.92 3.37 10.30
CA ILE A 325 -26.89 4.15 10.99
C ILE A 325 -27.40 4.83 12.26
N GLU A 326 -28.66 5.24 12.28
CA GLU A 326 -29.28 5.89 13.44
C GLU A 326 -29.54 4.94 14.62
N LYS A 327 -29.31 3.63 14.46
CA LYS A 327 -29.31 2.67 15.59
C LYS A 327 -28.14 2.90 16.54
N ILE A 328 -27.04 3.47 16.08
CA ILE A 328 -25.88 3.82 16.91
C ILE A 328 -26.29 4.94 17.86
N LYS A 329 -26.18 4.70 19.16
CA LYS A 329 -26.58 5.67 20.20
C LYS A 329 -25.46 6.67 20.52
#